data_dff4240006268965ad3b095a05397734
#
_entry.id   dff4240006268965ad3b095a05397734
#
_cell.length_a   1.000
_cell.length_b   1.000
_cell.length_c   1.000
_cell.angle_alpha   90.00
_cell.angle_beta   90.00
_cell.angle_gamma   90.00
#
_symmetry.space_group_name_H-M   'P 1'
#
loop_
_entity.id
_entity.type
_entity.pdbx_description
1 polymer ?
#
loop_
_entity_poly.entity_id
_entity_poly.type
_entity_poly.pdbx_seq_one_letter_code
_entity_poly.pdbx_strand_id
1 'polypeptide(L)'
;MEAEILDIQKRYGRKEVLRGTSFRVAAGSCLGILGANGSGKSTLLKILAGVLRPNAGRFLWQGEDLLRNPRLRASQVAYVPQGTPLIEELSARDNLRLWYEPEALARSLDGGVLRQLGLDEFLHTPANQLSGGMRKRLSIGCALANDPVILLLDEPTAALDLVAKERILRCFENFRQSGGLLVMASHDPWELELCDEWRLLCGGLLEPYAYTGVYRLRRGTLQ
;
A
#
# COMPACT_ATOMS: atom_id res chain seq x y z
N MET A 1 -7.05 -7.64 -16.51
CA MET A 1 -6.39 -8.50 -15.49
C MET A 1 -6.94 -8.11 -14.12
N GLU A 2 -7.12 -9.07 -13.21
CA GLU A 2 -7.60 -8.81 -11.85
C GLU A 2 -6.84 -9.67 -10.83
N ALA A 3 -6.76 -9.19 -9.61
CA ALA A 3 -6.33 -9.94 -8.45
C ALA A 3 -7.54 -10.53 -7.75
N GLU A 4 -7.48 -11.83 -7.42
CA GLU A 4 -8.56 -12.52 -6.71
C GLU A 4 -8.06 -12.97 -5.34
N ILE A 5 -8.67 -12.47 -4.31
CA ILE A 5 -8.43 -12.86 -2.93
C ILE A 5 -9.59 -13.74 -2.48
N LEU A 6 -9.30 -14.98 -2.09
CA LEU A 6 -10.29 -16.02 -1.86
C LEU A 6 -10.12 -16.62 -0.47
N ASP A 7 -11.15 -16.48 0.35
CA ASP A 7 -11.33 -17.15 1.65
C ASP A 7 -10.12 -16.98 2.60
N ILE A 8 -9.54 -15.78 2.70
CA ILE A 8 -8.42 -15.54 3.58
C ILE A 8 -8.86 -15.63 5.04
N GLN A 9 -8.27 -16.58 5.77
CA GLN A 9 -8.54 -16.82 7.18
C GLN A 9 -7.28 -16.59 8.01
N LYS A 10 -7.43 -15.93 9.16
CA LYS A 10 -6.34 -15.72 10.12
C LYS A 10 -6.86 -15.74 11.56
N ARG A 11 -6.22 -16.55 12.38
CA ARG A 11 -6.42 -16.58 13.84
C ARG A 11 -5.09 -16.43 14.58
N TYR A 12 -5.16 -15.83 15.74
CA TYR A 12 -4.07 -15.75 16.72
C TYR A 12 -4.55 -16.42 18.01
N GLY A 13 -4.07 -17.63 18.27
CA GLY A 13 -4.60 -18.46 19.35
C GLY A 13 -6.10 -18.73 19.14
N ARG A 14 -6.95 -18.25 20.06
CA ARG A 14 -8.42 -18.38 19.98
C ARG A 14 -9.11 -17.22 19.25
N LYS A 15 -8.40 -16.13 18.97
CA LYS A 15 -8.98 -14.93 18.34
C LYS A 15 -8.94 -15.08 16.82
N GLU A 16 -10.11 -15.17 16.21
CA GLU A 16 -10.26 -15.07 14.74
C GLU A 16 -10.24 -13.60 14.34
N VAL A 17 -9.30 -13.25 13.43
CA VAL A 17 -9.13 -11.88 12.92
C VAL A 17 -9.67 -11.74 11.52
N LEU A 18 -9.48 -12.77 10.67
CA LEU A 18 -10.07 -12.85 9.33
C LEU A 18 -10.82 -14.18 9.23
N ARG A 19 -12.05 -14.14 8.74
CA ARG A 19 -13.02 -15.24 8.79
C ARG A 19 -13.51 -15.67 7.40
N GLY A 20 -12.59 -15.65 6.40
CA GLY A 20 -12.94 -15.97 5.02
C GLY A 20 -13.11 -14.74 4.15
N THR A 21 -12.22 -13.75 4.33
CA THR A 21 -12.21 -12.52 3.54
C THR A 21 -11.98 -12.82 2.06
N SER A 22 -12.90 -12.38 1.20
CA SER A 22 -12.85 -12.58 -0.25
C SER A 22 -13.21 -11.29 -0.99
N PHE A 23 -12.43 -10.97 -2.04
CA PHE A 23 -12.68 -9.83 -2.92
C PHE A 23 -11.86 -9.93 -4.20
N ARG A 24 -12.18 -9.07 -5.18
CA ARG A 24 -11.43 -8.91 -6.42
C ARG A 24 -11.08 -7.46 -6.64
N VAL A 25 -9.96 -7.21 -7.30
CA VAL A 25 -9.53 -5.86 -7.67
C VAL A 25 -8.98 -5.91 -9.10
N ALA A 26 -9.49 -5.06 -9.96
CA ALA A 26 -9.05 -4.97 -11.34
C ALA A 26 -7.69 -4.23 -11.45
N ALA A 27 -6.91 -4.57 -12.48
CA ALA A 27 -5.74 -3.77 -12.84
C ALA A 27 -6.16 -2.33 -13.18
N GLY A 28 -5.35 -1.36 -12.78
CA GLY A 28 -5.66 0.07 -12.98
C GLY A 28 -6.67 0.63 -11.99
N SER A 29 -7.08 -0.13 -10.96
CA SER A 29 -8.02 0.35 -9.94
C SER A 29 -7.42 0.37 -8.53
N CYS A 30 -8.10 1.09 -7.64
CA CYS A 30 -7.78 1.22 -6.23
C CYS A 30 -8.93 0.75 -5.35
N LEU A 31 -8.68 -0.21 -4.47
CA LEU A 31 -9.62 -0.66 -3.45
C LEU A 31 -9.25 -0.06 -2.09
N GLY A 32 -10.18 0.69 -1.50
CA GLY A 32 -10.09 1.19 -0.12
C GLY A 32 -10.66 0.19 0.89
N ILE A 33 -9.88 -0.15 1.91
CA ILE A 33 -10.31 -0.99 3.03
C ILE A 33 -10.48 -0.13 4.27
N LEU A 34 -11.72 0.05 4.71
CA LEU A 34 -12.08 0.74 5.93
C LEU A 34 -12.28 -0.26 7.07
N GLY A 35 -12.30 0.24 8.29
CA GLY A 35 -12.61 -0.55 9.49
C GLY A 35 -11.96 0.03 10.73
N ALA A 36 -12.49 -0.29 11.90
CA ALA A 36 -11.97 0.17 13.18
C ALA A 36 -10.51 -0.28 13.39
N ASN A 37 -9.80 0.40 14.30
CA ASN A 37 -8.47 -0.03 14.72
C ASN A 37 -8.55 -1.45 15.31
N GLY A 38 -7.64 -2.32 14.90
CA GLY A 38 -7.64 -3.72 15.30
C GLY A 38 -8.64 -4.63 14.58
N SER A 39 -9.37 -4.14 13.56
CA SER A 39 -10.31 -4.96 12.76
C SER A 39 -9.62 -6.01 11.87
N GLY A 40 -8.32 -5.87 11.62
CA GLY A 40 -7.55 -6.83 10.81
C GLY A 40 -7.04 -6.30 9.47
N LYS A 41 -7.20 -5.01 9.14
CA LYS A 41 -6.73 -4.39 7.89
C LYS A 41 -5.25 -4.66 7.62
N SER A 42 -4.39 -4.28 8.55
CA SER A 42 -2.94 -4.54 8.44
C SER A 42 -2.61 -6.03 8.43
N THR A 43 -3.40 -6.88 9.10
CA THR A 43 -3.23 -8.33 9.06
C THR A 43 -3.50 -8.86 7.65
N LEU A 44 -4.58 -8.40 6.99
CA LEU A 44 -4.90 -8.77 5.63
C LEU A 44 -3.79 -8.33 4.67
N LEU A 45 -3.38 -7.06 4.70
CA LEU A 45 -2.30 -6.56 3.84
C LEU A 45 -0.98 -7.31 4.04
N LYS A 46 -0.60 -7.60 5.30
CA LYS A 46 0.61 -8.39 5.62
C LYS A 46 0.53 -9.82 5.09
N ILE A 47 -0.65 -10.43 5.06
CA ILE A 47 -0.85 -11.75 4.45
C ILE A 47 -0.64 -11.68 2.94
N LEU A 48 -1.28 -10.72 2.26
CA LEU A 48 -1.13 -10.55 0.82
C LEU A 48 0.31 -10.22 0.42
N ALA A 49 1.01 -9.44 1.23
CA ALA A 49 2.44 -9.16 1.08
C ALA A 49 3.35 -10.36 1.39
N GLY A 50 2.83 -11.42 2.02
CA GLY A 50 3.60 -12.58 2.45
C GLY A 50 4.44 -12.39 3.69
N VAL A 51 4.24 -11.30 4.42
CA VAL A 51 4.86 -11.04 5.73
C VAL A 51 4.25 -11.95 6.81
N LEU A 52 2.96 -12.28 6.67
CA LEU A 52 2.25 -13.21 7.54
C LEU A 52 1.70 -14.39 6.74
N ARG A 53 1.75 -15.58 7.33
CA ARG A 53 1.08 -16.75 6.76
C ARG A 53 -0.40 -16.75 7.17
N PRO A 54 -1.36 -16.93 6.24
CA PRO A 54 -2.76 -17.18 6.58
C PRO A 54 -2.92 -18.59 7.18
N ASN A 55 -4.09 -18.85 7.78
CA ASN A 55 -4.50 -20.22 8.15
C ASN A 55 -5.13 -20.94 6.96
N ALA A 56 -5.83 -20.21 6.08
CA ALA A 56 -6.40 -20.70 4.84
C ALA A 56 -6.56 -19.55 3.83
N GLY A 57 -6.91 -19.87 2.59
CA GLY A 57 -7.19 -18.95 1.53
C GLY A 57 -6.15 -18.92 0.42
N ARG A 58 -6.43 -18.15 -0.63
CA ARG A 58 -5.58 -17.99 -1.81
C ARG A 58 -5.53 -16.52 -2.23
N PHE A 59 -4.43 -16.15 -2.88
CA PHE A 59 -4.27 -14.87 -3.55
C PHE A 59 -3.82 -15.13 -4.98
N LEU A 60 -4.73 -15.01 -5.92
CA LEU A 60 -4.49 -15.32 -7.32
C LEU A 60 -4.20 -14.03 -8.11
N TRP A 61 -3.19 -14.08 -8.94
CA TRP A 61 -2.85 -13.10 -9.95
C TRP A 61 -2.57 -13.84 -11.26
N GLN A 62 -3.35 -13.56 -12.31
CA GLN A 62 -3.24 -14.24 -13.61
C GLN A 62 -3.33 -15.79 -13.49
N GLY A 63 -4.13 -16.28 -12.56
CA GLY A 63 -4.30 -17.72 -12.29
C GLY A 63 -3.26 -18.34 -11.37
N GLU A 64 -2.15 -17.65 -11.08
CA GLU A 64 -1.10 -18.11 -10.18
C GLU A 64 -1.37 -17.72 -8.72
N ASP A 65 -1.18 -18.66 -7.79
CA ASP A 65 -1.36 -18.40 -6.36
C ASP A 65 -0.11 -17.78 -5.75
N LEU A 66 -0.14 -16.46 -5.55
CA LEU A 66 0.96 -15.68 -5.00
C LEU A 66 1.33 -16.06 -3.55
N LEU A 67 0.41 -16.65 -2.78
CA LEU A 67 0.72 -17.13 -1.42
C LEU A 67 1.60 -18.38 -1.46
N ARG A 68 1.49 -19.19 -2.52
CA ARG A 68 2.27 -20.40 -2.73
C ARG A 68 3.54 -20.18 -3.56
N ASN A 69 3.64 -19.05 -4.25
CA ASN A 69 4.79 -18.71 -5.07
C ASN A 69 5.50 -17.43 -4.54
N PRO A 70 6.38 -17.55 -3.53
CA PRO A 70 7.06 -16.38 -2.94
C PRO A 70 7.91 -15.57 -3.91
N ARG A 71 8.52 -16.21 -4.92
CA ARG A 71 9.35 -15.52 -5.93
C ARG A 71 8.49 -14.65 -6.83
N LEU A 72 7.40 -15.20 -7.35
CA LEU A 72 6.47 -14.45 -8.18
C LEU A 72 5.83 -13.32 -7.36
N ARG A 73 5.41 -13.60 -6.12
CA ARG A 73 4.87 -12.55 -5.24
C ARG A 73 5.87 -11.40 -5.05
N ALA A 74 7.14 -11.69 -4.77
CA ALA A 74 8.16 -10.68 -4.55
C ALA A 74 8.43 -9.79 -5.78
N SER A 75 8.17 -10.29 -7.00
CA SER A 75 8.29 -9.51 -8.23
C SER A 75 7.00 -8.76 -8.59
N GLN A 76 5.83 -9.19 -8.08
CA GLN A 76 4.54 -8.62 -8.47
C GLN A 76 3.94 -7.70 -7.41
N VAL A 77 4.27 -7.91 -6.13
CA VAL A 77 3.60 -7.25 -5.01
C VAL A 77 4.60 -6.44 -4.20
N ALA A 78 4.33 -5.15 -4.03
CA ALA A 78 4.99 -4.31 -3.05
C ALA A 78 4.08 -4.00 -1.86
N TYR A 79 4.67 -3.79 -0.70
CA TYR A 79 3.98 -3.45 0.53
C TYR A 79 4.60 -2.24 1.20
N VAL A 80 3.79 -1.22 1.43
CA VAL A 80 4.16 -0.03 2.20
C VAL A 80 3.47 -0.12 3.56
N PRO A 81 4.18 -0.48 4.63
CA PRO A 81 3.61 -0.54 5.97
C PRO A 81 3.32 0.86 6.53
N GLN A 82 2.54 0.92 7.60
CA GLN A 82 2.29 2.17 8.34
C GLN A 82 3.61 2.81 8.82
N GLY A 83 4.55 2.01 9.31
CA GLY A 83 5.90 2.46 9.65
C GLY A 83 6.81 2.67 8.44
N THR A 84 8.04 3.11 8.71
CA THR A 84 9.08 3.32 7.69
C THR A 84 10.28 2.41 7.97
N PRO A 85 10.31 1.17 7.46
CA PRO A 85 11.39 0.22 7.71
C PRO A 85 12.65 0.60 6.91
N LEU A 86 13.38 1.59 7.40
CA LEU A 86 14.64 2.09 6.83
C LEU A 86 15.79 1.74 7.77
N ILE A 87 16.99 1.58 7.21
CA ILE A 87 18.22 1.51 8.00
C ILE A 87 18.62 2.94 8.33
N GLU A 88 18.50 3.29 9.60
CA GLU A 88 18.56 4.67 10.08
C GLU A 88 19.92 5.33 9.90
N GLU A 89 21.00 4.55 9.98
CA GLU A 89 22.39 4.99 9.84
C GLU A 89 22.79 5.20 8.38
N LEU A 90 22.07 4.60 7.43
CA LEU A 90 22.36 4.75 6.00
C LEU A 90 21.73 6.02 5.43
N SER A 91 22.41 6.59 4.43
CA SER A 91 21.82 7.66 3.62
C SER A 91 20.57 7.19 2.88
N ALA A 92 19.74 8.14 2.41
CA ALA A 92 18.59 7.82 1.56
C ALA A 92 19.04 7.03 0.31
N ARG A 93 20.16 7.43 -0.32
CA ARG A 93 20.72 6.74 -1.47
C ARG A 93 21.14 5.30 -1.14
N ASP A 94 21.77 5.07 0.01
CA ASP A 94 22.24 3.73 0.37
C ASP A 94 21.07 2.83 0.77
N ASN A 95 20.01 3.36 1.39
CA ASN A 95 18.76 2.62 1.59
C ASN A 95 18.15 2.18 0.26
N LEU A 96 18.12 3.04 -0.77
CA LEU A 96 17.64 2.69 -2.12
C LEU A 96 18.51 1.61 -2.78
N ARG A 97 19.83 1.69 -2.64
CA ARG A 97 20.80 0.71 -3.19
C ARG A 97 20.61 -0.71 -2.67
N LEU A 98 19.92 -0.91 -1.56
CA LEU A 98 19.57 -2.25 -1.06
C LEU A 98 18.52 -2.94 -1.92
N TRP A 99 17.79 -2.17 -2.75
CA TRP A 99 16.63 -2.65 -3.51
C TRP A 99 16.75 -2.46 -5.02
N TYR A 100 17.51 -1.45 -5.45
CA TYR A 100 17.69 -1.08 -6.85
C TYR A 100 19.03 -1.53 -7.38
N GLU A 101 19.01 -2.11 -8.58
CA GLU A 101 20.23 -2.22 -9.39
C GLU A 101 20.71 -0.80 -9.81
N PRO A 102 22.04 -0.57 -10.00
CA PRO A 102 22.60 0.75 -10.23
C PRO A 102 21.95 1.53 -11.37
N GLU A 103 21.71 0.88 -12.52
CA GLU A 103 21.13 1.50 -13.71
C GLU A 103 19.65 1.82 -13.51
N ALA A 104 18.89 0.96 -12.81
CA ALA A 104 17.49 1.18 -12.48
C ALA A 104 17.35 2.35 -11.50
N LEU A 105 18.23 2.44 -10.50
CA LEU A 105 18.29 3.56 -9.56
C LEU A 105 18.54 4.89 -10.31
N ALA A 106 19.52 4.92 -11.21
CA ALA A 106 19.86 6.11 -11.99
C ALA A 106 18.65 6.57 -12.84
N ARG A 107 18.02 5.67 -13.59
CA ARG A 107 16.82 5.99 -14.39
C ARG A 107 15.66 6.49 -13.53
N SER A 108 15.43 5.87 -12.40
CA SER A 108 14.31 6.25 -11.51
C SER A 108 14.54 7.61 -10.85
N LEU A 109 15.78 8.01 -10.61
CA LEU A 109 16.15 9.33 -10.08
C LEU A 109 16.16 10.41 -11.17
N ASP A 110 16.43 10.09 -12.42
CA ASP A 110 16.50 11.09 -13.51
C ASP A 110 15.10 11.57 -13.97
N GLY A 111 14.13 10.68 -14.09
CA GLY A 111 12.76 11.05 -14.49
C GLY A 111 11.68 10.08 -14.03
N GLY A 112 12.04 9.03 -13.25
CA GLY A 112 11.13 8.01 -12.80
C GLY A 112 10.45 8.32 -11.47
N VAL A 113 9.97 7.27 -10.80
CA VAL A 113 9.17 7.36 -9.59
C VAL A 113 9.92 8.00 -8.40
N LEU A 114 11.23 7.78 -8.30
CA LEU A 114 12.02 8.39 -7.21
C LEU A 114 12.10 9.90 -7.35
N ARG A 115 12.19 10.42 -8.58
CA ARG A 115 12.11 11.85 -8.87
C ARG A 115 10.73 12.43 -8.56
N GLN A 116 9.65 11.72 -8.93
CA GLN A 116 8.29 12.13 -8.61
C GLN A 116 8.07 12.22 -7.09
N LEU A 117 8.65 11.31 -6.31
CA LEU A 117 8.66 11.36 -4.86
C LEU A 117 9.59 12.46 -4.28
N GLY A 118 10.40 13.14 -5.11
CA GLY A 118 11.35 14.18 -4.70
C GLY A 118 12.48 13.62 -3.83
N LEU A 119 12.94 12.40 -4.10
CA LEU A 119 14.02 11.78 -3.34
C LEU A 119 15.39 12.35 -3.70
N ASP A 120 15.54 12.91 -4.89
CA ASP A 120 16.73 13.58 -5.37
C ASP A 120 17.13 14.78 -4.48
N GLU A 121 16.17 15.37 -3.77
CA GLU A 121 16.39 16.51 -2.88
C GLU A 121 17.24 16.18 -1.64
N PHE A 122 17.31 14.89 -1.22
CA PHE A 122 17.93 14.50 0.06
C PHE A 122 18.68 13.14 0.02
N LEU A 123 19.20 12.75 -1.13
CA LEU A 123 19.88 11.44 -1.34
C LEU A 123 21.04 11.18 -0.37
N HIS A 124 21.75 12.23 0.03
CA HIS A 124 22.95 12.11 0.88
C HIS A 124 22.64 12.23 2.38
N THR A 125 21.38 12.50 2.74
CA THR A 125 20.98 12.67 4.14
C THR A 125 20.75 11.29 4.77
N PRO A 126 21.32 10.99 5.96
CA PRO A 126 21.03 9.80 6.73
C PRO A 126 19.55 9.70 7.09
N ALA A 127 18.99 8.47 7.08
CA ALA A 127 17.56 8.27 7.28
C ALA A 127 17.07 8.76 8.66
N ASN A 128 17.90 8.71 9.71
CA ASN A 128 17.58 9.24 11.04
C ASN A 128 17.47 10.77 11.10
N GLN A 129 17.99 11.50 10.10
CA GLN A 129 17.91 12.97 10.00
C GLN A 129 16.75 13.43 9.10
N LEU A 130 16.05 12.50 8.43
CA LEU A 130 14.94 12.83 7.57
C LEU A 130 13.67 13.14 8.38
N SER A 131 12.86 14.09 7.89
CA SER A 131 11.51 14.31 8.42
C SER A 131 10.62 13.08 8.22
N GLY A 132 9.49 12.99 8.93
CA GLY A 132 8.54 11.90 8.77
C GLY A 132 8.06 11.73 7.32
N GLY A 133 7.76 12.85 6.64
CA GLY A 133 7.36 12.86 5.23
C GLY A 133 8.48 12.40 4.29
N MET A 134 9.73 12.81 4.52
CA MET A 134 10.89 12.36 3.74
C MET A 134 11.15 10.87 3.95
N ARG A 135 11.09 10.38 5.19
CA ARG A 135 11.22 8.94 5.52
C ARG A 135 10.14 8.11 4.82
N LYS A 136 8.89 8.58 4.82
CA LYS A 136 7.78 7.88 4.17
C LYS A 136 7.96 7.83 2.65
N ARG A 137 8.34 8.94 2.02
CA ARG A 137 8.65 8.99 0.58
C ARG A 137 9.79 8.03 0.23
N LEU A 138 10.85 7.98 1.03
CA LEU A 138 11.95 7.03 0.85
C LEU A 138 11.49 5.57 0.99
N SER A 139 10.68 5.26 2.00
CA SER A 139 10.12 3.91 2.21
C SER A 139 9.25 3.46 1.02
N ILE A 140 8.44 4.37 0.46
CA ILE A 140 7.65 4.09 -0.76
C ILE A 140 8.60 3.87 -1.95
N GLY A 141 9.62 4.70 -2.12
CA GLY A 141 10.63 4.54 -3.16
C GLY A 141 11.30 3.16 -3.11
N CYS A 142 11.71 2.72 -1.91
CA CYS A 142 12.29 1.38 -1.72
C CYS A 142 11.29 0.26 -2.10
N ALA A 143 10.01 0.41 -1.76
CA ALA A 143 8.98 -0.59 -2.07
C ALA A 143 8.73 -0.73 -3.58
N LEU A 144 8.93 0.33 -4.36
CA LEU A 144 8.68 0.35 -5.81
C LEU A 144 9.87 -0.13 -6.67
N ALA A 145 10.96 -0.60 -6.04
CA ALA A 145 12.21 -0.94 -6.73
C ALA A 145 12.10 -2.05 -7.81
N ASN A 146 11.19 -3.00 -7.61
CA ASN A 146 11.04 -4.16 -8.50
C ASN A 146 9.90 -3.98 -9.53
N ASP A 147 9.51 -2.75 -9.83
CA ASP A 147 8.41 -2.43 -10.76
C ASP A 147 7.16 -3.30 -10.50
N PRO A 148 6.63 -3.32 -9.25
CA PRO A 148 5.50 -4.17 -8.91
C PRO A 148 4.27 -3.77 -9.70
N VAL A 149 3.33 -4.71 -9.88
CA VAL A 149 2.02 -4.43 -10.48
C VAL A 149 0.90 -4.31 -9.45
N ILE A 150 1.15 -4.76 -8.22
CA ILE A 150 0.22 -4.68 -7.08
C ILE A 150 0.91 -3.93 -5.94
N LEU A 151 0.29 -2.87 -5.47
CA LEU A 151 0.79 -2.07 -4.36
C LEU A 151 -0.19 -2.11 -3.18
N LEU A 152 0.28 -2.67 -2.07
CA LEU A 152 -0.45 -2.78 -0.82
C LEU A 152 -0.03 -1.66 0.13
N LEU A 153 -0.97 -0.84 0.59
CA LEU A 153 -0.73 0.39 1.32
C LEU A 153 -1.44 0.36 2.68
N ASP A 154 -0.67 0.46 3.77
CA ASP A 154 -1.20 0.46 5.14
C ASP A 154 -1.03 1.85 5.75
N GLU A 155 -2.09 2.66 5.71
CA GLU A 155 -2.12 4.06 6.16
C GLU A 155 -0.92 4.87 5.62
N PRO A 156 -0.77 4.96 4.29
CA PRO A 156 0.49 5.41 3.67
C PRO A 156 0.81 6.89 3.89
N THR A 157 -0.16 7.73 4.24
CA THR A 157 0.08 9.17 4.49
C THR A 157 -0.27 9.61 5.91
N ALA A 158 -0.45 8.67 6.84
CA ALA A 158 -0.79 8.98 8.23
C ALA A 158 0.26 9.90 8.88
N ALA A 159 -0.22 10.94 9.58
CA ALA A 159 0.61 11.93 10.30
C ALA A 159 1.58 12.73 9.43
N LEU A 160 1.36 12.83 8.12
CA LEU A 160 2.16 13.64 7.22
C LEU A 160 1.54 15.03 7.00
N ASP A 161 2.41 16.01 6.71
CA ASP A 161 1.98 17.33 6.23
C ASP A 161 1.35 17.24 4.83
N LEU A 162 0.64 18.29 4.45
CA LEU A 162 -0.12 18.35 3.20
C LEU A 162 0.78 18.17 1.96
N VAL A 163 1.98 18.76 1.96
CA VAL A 163 2.89 18.73 0.80
C VAL A 163 3.43 17.32 0.56
N ALA A 164 3.86 16.64 1.63
CA ALA A 164 4.31 15.25 1.55
C ALA A 164 3.17 14.31 1.13
N LYS A 165 1.97 14.53 1.68
CA LYS A 165 0.76 13.77 1.33
C LYS A 165 0.41 13.91 -0.15
N GLU A 166 0.37 15.13 -0.68
CA GLU A 166 0.05 15.39 -2.08
C GLU A 166 1.03 14.68 -3.04
N ARG A 167 2.34 14.76 -2.77
CA ARG A 167 3.37 14.08 -3.58
C ARG A 167 3.17 12.56 -3.61
N ILE A 168 2.87 11.97 -2.46
CA ILE A 168 2.63 10.54 -2.32
C ILE A 168 1.37 10.12 -3.07
N LEU A 169 0.26 10.83 -2.88
CA LEU A 169 -1.01 10.52 -3.55
C LEU A 169 -0.90 10.66 -5.07
N ARG A 170 -0.16 11.66 -5.56
CA ARG A 170 0.12 11.80 -6.99
C ARG A 170 0.95 10.63 -7.53
N CYS A 171 1.92 10.13 -6.76
CA CYS A 171 2.68 8.93 -7.14
C CYS A 171 1.77 7.70 -7.25
N PHE A 172 0.84 7.51 -6.32
CA PHE A 172 -0.12 6.40 -6.37
C PHE A 172 -1.11 6.53 -7.52
N GLU A 173 -1.57 7.74 -7.81
CA GLU A 173 -2.44 7.99 -8.97
C GLU A 173 -1.72 7.66 -10.29
N ASN A 174 -0.46 8.08 -10.45
CA ASN A 174 0.34 7.74 -11.63
C ASN A 174 0.56 6.23 -11.75
N PHE A 175 0.81 5.54 -10.62
CA PHE A 175 0.94 4.09 -10.58
C PHE A 175 -0.36 3.40 -11.05
N ARG A 176 -1.51 3.86 -10.57
CA ARG A 176 -2.83 3.37 -10.98
C ARG A 176 -3.08 3.60 -12.48
N GLN A 177 -2.84 4.81 -12.97
CA GLN A 177 -3.04 5.18 -14.38
C GLN A 177 -2.13 4.40 -15.34
N SER A 178 -0.96 3.94 -14.85
CA SER A 178 -0.07 3.05 -15.61
C SER A 178 -0.54 1.59 -15.62
N GLY A 179 -1.71 1.29 -15.07
CA GLY A 179 -2.28 -0.05 -14.99
C GLY A 179 -1.98 -0.81 -13.71
N GLY A 180 -1.30 -0.18 -12.75
CA GLY A 180 -1.02 -0.77 -11.43
C GLY A 180 -2.29 -0.91 -10.60
N LEU A 181 -2.34 -1.92 -9.73
CA LEU A 181 -3.44 -2.22 -8.83
C LEU A 181 -3.08 -1.78 -7.42
N LEU A 182 -3.98 -1.04 -6.76
CA LEU A 182 -3.80 -0.55 -5.39
C LEU A 182 -4.80 -1.24 -4.44
N VAL A 183 -4.32 -1.67 -3.28
CA VAL A 183 -5.17 -2.03 -2.13
C VAL A 183 -4.71 -1.21 -0.94
N MET A 184 -5.57 -0.34 -0.45
CA MET A 184 -5.22 0.66 0.55
C MET A 184 -6.08 0.52 1.80
N ALA A 185 -5.45 0.23 2.93
CA ALA A 185 -6.10 0.35 4.23
C ALA A 185 -5.94 1.80 4.72
N SER A 186 -7.06 2.50 4.88
CA SER A 186 -7.05 3.90 5.28
C SER A 186 -8.32 4.31 6.01
N HIS A 187 -8.22 5.42 6.73
CA HIS A 187 -9.32 6.21 7.25
C HIS A 187 -9.19 7.71 6.88
N ASP A 188 -8.15 8.04 6.10
CA ASP A 188 -7.90 9.41 5.63
C ASP A 188 -8.76 9.70 4.39
N PRO A 189 -9.57 10.78 4.39
CA PRO A 189 -10.44 11.12 3.27
C PRO A 189 -9.71 11.31 1.94
N TRP A 190 -8.51 11.90 1.94
CA TRP A 190 -7.73 12.15 0.72
C TRP A 190 -7.25 10.84 0.08
N GLU A 191 -6.89 9.86 0.92
CA GLU A 191 -6.53 8.53 0.45
C GLU A 191 -7.75 7.78 -0.09
N LEU A 192 -8.88 7.90 0.57
CA LEU A 192 -10.12 7.24 0.17
C LEU A 192 -10.71 7.82 -1.13
N GLU A 193 -10.50 9.11 -1.42
CA GLU A 193 -10.91 9.72 -2.68
C GLU A 193 -10.14 9.19 -3.90
N LEU A 194 -8.97 8.60 -3.70
CA LEU A 194 -8.20 7.92 -4.76
C LEU A 194 -8.82 6.55 -5.13
N CYS A 195 -9.64 5.97 -4.26
CA CYS A 195 -10.18 4.63 -4.44
C CYS A 195 -11.43 4.64 -5.33
N ASP A 196 -11.58 3.59 -6.15
CA ASP A 196 -12.74 3.37 -7.03
C ASP A 196 -13.83 2.57 -6.31
N GLU A 197 -13.42 1.70 -5.37
CA GLU A 197 -14.29 0.87 -4.55
C GLU A 197 -13.87 0.93 -3.08
N TRP A 198 -14.85 0.73 -2.19
CA TRP A 198 -14.60 0.68 -0.75
C TRP A 198 -15.22 -0.56 -0.14
N ARG A 199 -14.51 -1.13 0.83
CA ARG A 199 -15.01 -2.26 1.62
C ARG A 199 -14.75 -2.01 3.10
N LEU A 200 -15.70 -2.43 3.92
CA LEU A 200 -15.61 -2.35 5.37
C LEU A 200 -15.19 -3.70 5.94
N LEU A 201 -14.06 -3.74 6.65
CA LEU A 201 -13.62 -4.91 7.40
C LEU A 201 -14.22 -4.87 8.81
N CYS A 202 -15.23 -5.69 9.05
CA CYS A 202 -15.93 -5.80 10.31
C CYS A 202 -16.13 -7.26 10.70
N GLY A 203 -15.87 -7.62 11.96
CA GLY A 203 -16.04 -9.00 12.45
C GLY A 203 -15.23 -10.06 11.69
N GLY A 204 -14.14 -9.66 11.03
CA GLY A 204 -13.30 -10.55 10.22
C GLY A 204 -13.82 -10.83 8.81
N LEU A 205 -14.89 -10.17 8.38
CA LEU A 205 -15.46 -10.21 7.04
C LEU A 205 -15.27 -8.87 6.34
N LEU A 206 -15.11 -8.91 5.02
CA LEU A 206 -14.96 -7.73 4.18
C LEU A 206 -16.22 -7.54 3.34
N GLU A 207 -16.98 -6.50 3.62
CA GLU A 207 -18.28 -6.23 2.98
C GLU A 207 -18.20 -4.98 2.10
N PRO A 208 -18.96 -4.91 0.99
CA PRO A 208 -19.07 -3.68 0.20
C PRO A 208 -19.50 -2.50 1.07
N TYR A 209 -18.89 -1.34 0.84
CA TYR A 209 -19.20 -0.12 1.59
C TYR A 209 -19.40 1.05 0.62
N ALA A 210 -20.49 1.80 0.79
CA ALA A 210 -20.74 3.01 0.02
C ALA A 210 -20.08 4.21 0.72
N TYR A 211 -18.88 4.60 0.26
CA TYR A 211 -18.22 5.80 0.74
C TYR A 211 -18.85 7.05 0.11
N THR A 212 -19.39 7.92 0.93
CA THR A 212 -20.11 9.12 0.47
C THR A 212 -19.25 10.38 0.40
N GLY A 213 -17.96 10.27 0.75
CA GLY A 213 -17.01 11.39 0.80
C GLY A 213 -17.27 12.36 1.95
N VAL A 214 -16.26 13.11 2.35
CA VAL A 214 -16.36 14.10 3.45
C VAL A 214 -17.28 15.28 3.06
N TYR A 215 -17.33 15.62 1.79
CA TYR A 215 -18.15 16.75 1.31
C TYR A 215 -19.66 16.49 1.31
N ARG A 216 -20.11 15.24 1.20
CA ARG A 216 -21.55 14.92 1.23
C ARG A 216 -22.13 14.94 2.65
N LEU A 217 -21.34 14.67 3.68
CA LEU A 217 -21.76 14.78 5.08
C LEU A 217 -22.08 16.24 5.49
N ARG A 218 -21.42 17.24 4.87
CA ARG A 218 -21.69 18.66 5.11
C ARG A 218 -22.94 19.19 4.38
N ARG A 219 -23.38 18.57 3.28
CA ARG A 219 -24.60 18.99 2.56
C ARG A 219 -25.88 18.38 3.10
N GLY A 220 -25.81 17.29 3.87
CA GLY A 220 -26.97 16.64 4.48
C GLY A 220 -27.40 17.21 5.84
N THR A 221 -26.62 18.14 6.42
CA THR A 221 -26.93 18.76 7.73
C THR A 221 -27.33 20.24 7.63
N LEU A 222 -27.65 20.74 6.43
CA LEU A 222 -28.20 22.09 6.23
C LEU A 222 -29.58 21.97 5.53
N GLN A 223 -30.53 21.35 6.20
CA GLN A 223 -31.97 21.59 6.05
C GLN A 223 -32.60 21.67 7.42
#